data_522412bf965c692fad612a785d38b65a
#
_entry.id   522412bf965c692fad612a785d38b65a
#
_cell.length_a   1.000
_cell.length_b   1.000
_cell.length_c   1.000
_cell.angle_alpha   90.00
_cell.angle_beta   90.00
_cell.angle_gamma   90.00
#
_symmetry.space_group_name_H-M   'P 1'
#
loop_
_entity.id
_entity.type
_entity.pdbx_description
1 polymer ?
#
loop_
_entity_poly.entity_id
_entity_poly.type
_entity_poly.pdbx_seq_one_letter_code
_entity_poly.pdbx_strand_id
1 'polypeptide(L)'
;MSDCIVNVGFGHWHPKGSARLKNSLIHHGYPGHIQTWTDTLPPGSPTHQDVPYGMKVAAVEWGKNQGYTRVMWLDSSVWCIKYPKVHLEAMGRDGYYLVESGFTCDVWTNDNCLKFFGLTREQASQIPMISAGILGLSFDNPIAGFFFDRWKEAMEGGAFNGSWTAVPEEGSGPAYRGHRHDQACASIIAHRL
;
A
#
# COMPACT_ATOMS: atom_id res chain seq x y z
N MET A 1 -19.57 12.14 -0.55
CA MET A 1 -18.30 11.39 -0.48
C MET A 1 -17.24 12.30 0.08
N SER A 2 -16.50 11.84 1.08
CA SER A 2 -15.40 12.60 1.70
C SER A 2 -14.08 11.91 1.37
N ASP A 3 -13.13 12.68 0.83
CA ASP A 3 -11.84 12.18 0.36
C ASP A 3 -10.75 12.49 1.37
N CYS A 4 -9.88 11.51 1.60
CA CYS A 4 -8.69 11.67 2.40
C CYS A 4 -7.46 11.08 1.69
N ILE A 5 -6.40 11.85 1.62
CA ILE A 5 -5.07 11.35 1.26
C ILE A 5 -4.28 11.17 2.54
N VAL A 6 -3.71 9.99 2.74
CA VAL A 6 -2.87 9.64 3.89
C VAL A 6 -1.44 9.39 3.44
N ASN A 7 -0.48 9.83 4.25
CA ASN A 7 0.94 9.70 3.97
C ASN A 7 1.73 9.61 5.28
N VAL A 8 2.76 8.78 5.28
CA VAL A 8 3.76 8.71 6.37
C VAL A 8 5.13 9.04 5.79
N GLY A 9 5.75 10.07 6.33
CA GLY A 9 7.08 10.51 5.93
C GLY A 9 8.03 10.57 7.11
N PHE A 10 8.13 9.47 7.84
CA PHE A 10 8.97 9.35 9.03
C PHE A 10 10.45 9.10 8.66
N GLY A 11 11.38 9.66 9.45
CA GLY A 11 12.81 9.49 9.26
C GLY A 11 13.50 10.69 8.57
N HIS A 12 14.72 10.50 8.07
CA HIS A 12 15.59 11.61 7.70
C HIS A 12 15.15 12.38 6.44
N TRP A 13 14.80 11.68 5.35
CA TRP A 13 14.48 12.30 4.05
C TRP A 13 12.98 12.40 3.77
N HIS A 14 12.21 11.49 4.31
CA HIS A 14 10.78 11.35 4.01
C HIS A 14 9.91 12.54 4.42
N PRO A 15 10.19 13.30 5.52
CA PRO A 15 9.41 14.50 5.84
C PRO A 15 9.42 15.56 4.73
N LYS A 16 10.55 15.73 4.04
CA LYS A 16 10.64 16.65 2.90
C LYS A 16 9.78 16.19 1.71
N GLY A 17 9.74 14.87 1.48
CA GLY A 17 8.87 14.27 0.47
C GLY A 17 7.39 14.46 0.80
N SER A 18 6.99 14.24 2.06
CA SER A 18 5.63 14.48 2.54
C SER A 18 5.20 15.94 2.38
N ALA A 19 6.09 16.88 2.73
CA ALA A 19 5.82 18.30 2.54
C ALA A 19 5.63 18.65 1.04
N ARG A 20 6.48 18.10 0.16
CA ARG A 20 6.37 18.27 -1.29
C ARG A 20 5.06 17.70 -1.82
N LEU A 21 4.68 16.48 -1.41
CA LEU A 21 3.42 15.85 -1.77
C LEU A 21 2.24 16.72 -1.36
N LYS A 22 2.16 17.12 -0.09
CA LYS A 22 1.10 17.97 0.44
C LYS A 22 0.99 19.30 -0.33
N ASN A 23 2.11 19.98 -0.55
CA ASN A 23 2.14 21.25 -1.27
C ASN A 23 1.69 21.08 -2.74
N SER A 24 2.08 19.99 -3.40
CA SER A 24 1.64 19.72 -4.78
C SER A 24 0.15 19.44 -4.88
N LEU A 25 -0.43 18.71 -3.92
CA LEU A 25 -1.87 18.47 -3.87
C LEU A 25 -2.65 19.79 -3.69
N ILE A 26 -2.22 20.64 -2.75
CA ILE A 26 -2.82 21.96 -2.52
C ILE A 26 -2.70 22.84 -3.76
N HIS A 27 -1.51 22.89 -4.36
CA HIS A 27 -1.25 23.68 -5.58
C HIS A 27 -2.16 23.30 -6.73
N HIS A 28 -2.46 22.02 -6.89
CA HIS A 28 -3.36 21.51 -7.92
C HIS A 28 -4.83 21.43 -7.48
N GLY A 29 -5.21 22.08 -6.37
CA GLY A 29 -6.59 22.27 -5.98
C GLY A 29 -7.29 21.02 -5.43
N TYR A 30 -6.56 20.10 -4.80
CA TYR A 30 -7.17 18.97 -4.11
C TYR A 30 -8.01 19.48 -2.92
N PRO A 31 -9.34 19.25 -2.90
CA PRO A 31 -10.22 19.82 -1.89
C PRO A 31 -10.40 18.94 -0.65
N GLY A 32 -9.93 17.67 -0.71
CA GLY A 32 -10.10 16.69 0.37
C GLY A 32 -9.12 16.90 1.52
N HIS A 33 -9.24 16.08 2.54
CA HIS A 33 -8.32 16.08 3.66
C HIS A 33 -6.96 15.47 3.28
N ILE A 34 -5.88 16.05 3.81
CA ILE A 34 -4.52 15.53 3.63
C ILE A 34 -3.93 15.32 5.02
N GLN A 35 -3.82 14.07 5.43
CA GLN A 35 -3.18 13.69 6.68
C GLN A 35 -1.76 13.19 6.44
N THR A 36 -0.80 13.81 7.10
CA THR A 36 0.61 13.40 7.04
C THR A 36 1.14 13.17 8.45
N TRP A 37 1.95 12.12 8.62
CA TRP A 37 2.70 11.84 9.85
C TRP A 37 4.19 11.93 9.53
N THR A 38 4.90 12.87 10.16
CA THR A 38 6.33 13.11 9.96
C THR A 38 7.17 12.91 11.22
N ASP A 39 6.58 13.17 12.38
CA ASP A 39 7.25 13.10 13.68
C ASP A 39 6.76 11.91 14.53
N THR A 40 5.61 11.36 14.19
CA THR A 40 5.00 10.20 14.84
C THR A 40 4.49 9.23 13.77
N LEU A 41 4.16 8.02 14.18
CA LEU A 41 3.45 7.06 13.32
C LEU A 41 1.93 7.23 13.48
N PRO A 42 1.12 6.73 12.52
CA PRO A 42 -0.33 6.66 12.67
C PRO A 42 -0.71 5.91 13.95
N PRO A 43 -1.85 6.24 14.59
CA PRO A 43 -2.33 5.50 15.76
C PRO A 43 -2.45 3.99 15.48
N GLY A 44 -1.96 3.17 16.41
CA GLY A 44 -1.97 1.71 16.27
C GLY A 44 -0.95 1.12 15.28
N SER A 45 -0.11 1.97 14.68
CA SER A 45 0.91 1.50 13.74
C SER A 45 2.01 0.71 14.44
N PRO A 46 2.41 -0.46 13.91
CA PRO A 46 3.67 -1.07 14.31
C PRO A 46 4.85 -0.21 13.85
N THR A 47 6.01 -0.39 14.46
CA THR A 47 7.24 0.21 13.95
C THR A 47 7.65 -0.46 12.64
N HIS A 48 8.42 0.24 11.82
CA HIS A 48 8.93 -0.35 10.57
C HIS A 48 9.88 -1.53 10.81
N GLN A 49 10.51 -1.56 11.97
CA GLN A 49 11.41 -2.66 12.38
C GLN A 49 10.61 -3.92 12.75
N ASP A 50 9.46 -3.76 13.41
CA ASP A 50 8.61 -4.88 13.82
C ASP A 50 7.82 -5.44 12.65
N VAL A 51 7.21 -4.55 11.85
CA VAL A 51 6.45 -4.91 10.65
C VAL A 51 6.76 -3.92 9.53
N PRO A 52 7.60 -4.29 8.56
CA PRO A 52 7.94 -3.43 7.43
C PRO A 52 6.69 -2.92 6.70
N TYR A 53 6.58 -1.60 6.54
CA TYR A 53 5.45 -0.92 5.88
C TYR A 53 4.06 -1.10 6.54
N GLY A 54 3.97 -1.68 7.74
CA GLY A 54 2.71 -1.81 8.49
C GLY A 54 2.03 -0.46 8.76
N MET A 55 2.79 0.63 8.81
CA MET A 55 2.26 1.99 8.95
C MET A 55 1.31 2.39 7.81
N LYS A 56 1.37 1.76 6.62
CA LYS A 56 0.43 2.05 5.53
C LYS A 56 -0.97 1.55 5.87
N VAL A 57 -1.06 0.33 6.40
CA VAL A 57 -2.33 -0.26 6.85
C VAL A 57 -2.94 0.62 7.95
N ALA A 58 -2.13 1.00 8.96
CA ALA A 58 -2.60 1.86 10.06
C ALA A 58 -3.05 3.25 9.58
N ALA A 59 -2.35 3.84 8.60
CA ALA A 59 -2.75 5.13 8.02
C ALA A 59 -4.10 5.04 7.27
N VAL A 60 -4.30 3.99 6.48
CA VAL A 60 -5.57 3.76 5.78
C VAL A 60 -6.69 3.46 6.78
N GLU A 61 -6.42 2.64 7.81
CA GLU A 61 -7.37 2.37 8.89
C GLU A 61 -7.79 3.64 9.63
N TRP A 62 -6.84 4.51 9.93
CA TRP A 62 -7.15 5.80 10.53
C TRP A 62 -8.12 6.59 9.66
N GLY A 63 -7.88 6.70 8.35
CA GLY A 63 -8.79 7.39 7.43
C GLY A 63 -10.19 6.80 7.42
N LYS A 64 -10.31 5.46 7.36
CA LYS A 64 -11.58 4.73 7.48
C LYS A 64 -12.30 5.06 8.79
N ASN A 65 -11.58 5.04 9.92
CA ASN A 65 -12.14 5.28 11.25
C ASN A 65 -12.55 6.76 11.49
N GLN A 66 -11.96 7.71 10.74
CA GLN A 66 -12.42 9.10 10.73
C GLN A 66 -13.70 9.32 9.90
N GLY A 67 -14.23 8.27 9.26
CA GLY A 67 -15.44 8.33 8.44
C GLY A 67 -15.21 8.83 7.02
N TYR A 68 -13.97 8.85 6.53
CA TYR A 68 -13.72 9.14 5.12
C TYR A 68 -14.17 7.96 4.26
N THR A 69 -14.97 8.25 3.24
CA THR A 69 -15.49 7.22 2.33
C THR A 69 -14.44 6.77 1.31
N ARG A 70 -13.53 7.68 0.92
CA ARG A 70 -12.39 7.36 0.06
C ARG A 70 -11.08 7.71 0.73
N VAL A 71 -10.20 6.72 0.85
CA VAL A 71 -8.87 6.89 1.46
C VAL A 71 -7.81 6.47 0.46
N MET A 72 -6.87 7.36 0.14
CA MET A 72 -5.76 7.08 -0.76
C MET A 72 -4.43 7.22 -0.04
N TRP A 73 -3.66 6.14 -0.03
CA TRP A 73 -2.25 6.16 0.35
C TRP A 73 -1.40 6.69 -0.80
N LEU A 74 -0.51 7.64 -0.48
CA LEU A 74 0.55 8.10 -1.39
C LEU A 74 1.88 8.08 -0.64
N ASP A 75 2.90 7.44 -1.22
CA ASP A 75 4.26 7.47 -0.66
C ASP A 75 4.83 8.90 -0.68
N SER A 76 5.76 9.19 0.24
CA SER A 76 6.47 10.48 0.30
C SER A 76 7.37 10.75 -0.92
N SER A 77 7.62 9.75 -1.75
CA SER A 77 8.32 9.88 -3.04
C SER A 77 7.42 10.42 -4.15
N VAL A 78 6.10 10.37 -3.97
CA VAL A 78 5.09 10.83 -4.96
C VAL A 78 4.86 12.34 -4.83
N TRP A 79 4.48 13.00 -5.93
CA TRP A 79 3.91 14.35 -5.93
C TRP A 79 2.92 14.51 -7.08
N CYS A 80 1.94 15.38 -6.91
CA CYS A 80 0.96 15.71 -7.94
C CYS A 80 1.54 16.63 -9.00
N ILE A 81 1.24 16.35 -10.26
CA ILE A 81 1.50 17.21 -11.41
C ILE A 81 0.21 17.83 -11.98
N LYS A 82 -0.95 17.34 -11.51
CA LYS A 82 -2.31 17.85 -11.82
C LYS A 82 -3.29 17.30 -10.78
N TYR A 83 -4.48 17.89 -10.71
CA TYR A 83 -5.55 17.39 -9.83
C TYR A 83 -5.86 15.90 -10.09
N PRO A 84 -5.85 15.04 -9.05
CA PRO A 84 -5.97 13.59 -9.21
C PRO A 84 -7.41 13.09 -9.47
N LYS A 85 -8.21 13.88 -10.18
CA LYS A 85 -9.64 13.62 -10.42
C LYS A 85 -9.90 12.23 -10.99
N VAL A 86 -9.17 11.84 -12.03
CA VAL A 86 -9.35 10.55 -12.72
C VAL A 86 -9.11 9.37 -11.78
N HIS A 87 -8.13 9.47 -10.88
CA HIS A 87 -7.82 8.42 -9.91
C HIS A 87 -8.92 8.31 -8.84
N LEU A 88 -9.43 9.45 -8.35
CA LEU A 88 -10.52 9.48 -7.39
C LEU A 88 -11.84 8.97 -7.99
N GLU A 89 -12.12 9.29 -9.25
CA GLU A 89 -13.31 8.79 -9.97
C GLU A 89 -13.22 7.27 -10.22
N ALA A 90 -12.05 6.76 -10.65
CA ALA A 90 -11.82 5.34 -10.83
C ALA A 90 -11.99 4.59 -9.50
N MET A 91 -11.40 5.10 -8.42
CA MET A 91 -11.55 4.55 -7.07
C MET A 91 -13.02 4.50 -6.63
N GLY A 92 -13.79 5.56 -6.89
CA GLY A 92 -15.22 5.61 -6.56
C GLY A 92 -16.07 4.63 -7.37
N ARG A 93 -15.72 4.39 -8.64
CA ARG A 93 -16.43 3.48 -9.53
C ARG A 93 -16.11 2.01 -9.23
N ASP A 94 -14.82 1.69 -9.07
CA ASP A 94 -14.31 0.31 -9.03
C ASP A 94 -14.13 -0.19 -7.58
N GLY A 95 -14.20 0.70 -6.59
CA GLY A 95 -13.97 0.41 -5.18
C GLY A 95 -12.50 0.56 -4.77
N TYR A 96 -11.57 0.53 -5.71
CA TYR A 96 -10.14 0.68 -5.48
C TYR A 96 -9.44 1.40 -6.64
N TYR A 97 -8.23 1.87 -6.38
CA TYR A 97 -7.30 2.35 -7.39
C TYR A 97 -5.91 1.79 -7.11
N LEU A 98 -5.41 0.98 -8.03
CA LEU A 98 -4.13 0.29 -7.95
C LEU A 98 -3.35 0.52 -9.26
N VAL A 99 -2.02 0.51 -9.17
CA VAL A 99 -1.14 0.72 -10.33
C VAL A 99 -0.22 -0.48 -10.47
N GLU A 100 -0.14 -1.09 -11.65
CA GLU A 100 0.81 -2.17 -11.91
C GLU A 100 2.26 -1.67 -11.90
N SER A 101 3.18 -2.51 -11.40
CA SER A 101 4.60 -2.19 -11.30
C SER A 101 5.46 -2.74 -12.45
N GLY A 102 4.88 -3.55 -13.34
CA GLY A 102 5.58 -4.22 -14.43
C GLY A 102 6.36 -5.48 -14.04
N PHE A 103 6.19 -5.96 -12.81
CA PHE A 103 6.75 -7.23 -12.31
C PHE A 103 5.65 -8.24 -12.01
N THR A 104 6.05 -9.46 -11.65
CA THR A 104 5.18 -10.52 -11.14
C THR A 104 5.53 -10.87 -9.69
N CYS A 105 4.59 -11.48 -8.96
CA CYS A 105 4.75 -11.74 -7.54
C CYS A 105 5.85 -12.76 -7.23
N ASP A 106 6.18 -13.69 -8.14
CA ASP A 106 7.27 -14.63 -7.93
C ASP A 106 8.64 -13.96 -7.76
N VAL A 107 8.82 -12.78 -8.37
CA VAL A 107 10.10 -12.04 -8.33
C VAL A 107 10.32 -11.38 -6.96
N TRP A 108 9.25 -10.85 -6.36
CA TRP A 108 9.35 -9.96 -5.20
C TRP A 108 8.52 -10.42 -3.99
N THR A 109 8.27 -11.72 -3.87
CA THR A 109 7.52 -12.28 -2.74
C THR A 109 8.31 -13.44 -2.13
N ASN A 110 8.53 -13.40 -0.83
CA ASN A 110 9.21 -14.49 -0.13
C ASN A 110 8.29 -15.72 0.05
N ASP A 111 8.88 -16.86 0.38
CA ASP A 111 8.16 -18.13 0.52
C ASP A 111 7.19 -18.11 1.72
N ASN A 112 7.49 -17.35 2.77
CA ASN A 112 6.58 -17.19 3.91
C ASN A 112 5.27 -16.49 3.50
N CYS A 113 5.37 -15.40 2.73
CA CYS A 113 4.20 -14.70 2.21
C CYS A 113 3.42 -15.60 1.22
N LEU A 114 4.10 -16.32 0.31
CA LEU A 114 3.43 -17.27 -0.58
C LEU A 114 2.67 -18.35 0.20
N LYS A 115 3.31 -18.91 1.24
CA LYS A 115 2.69 -19.91 2.12
C LYS A 115 1.46 -19.35 2.85
N PHE A 116 1.53 -18.10 3.36
CA PHE A 116 0.39 -17.44 3.99
C PHE A 116 -0.83 -17.40 3.06
N PHE A 117 -0.61 -17.12 1.78
CA PHE A 117 -1.67 -17.08 0.77
C PHE A 117 -1.97 -18.46 0.14
N GLY A 118 -1.28 -19.53 0.51
CA GLY A 118 -1.47 -20.87 -0.06
C GLY A 118 -1.07 -20.93 -1.55
N LEU A 119 -0.05 -20.21 -1.96
CA LEU A 119 0.44 -20.13 -3.34
C LEU A 119 1.79 -20.82 -3.50
N THR A 120 1.98 -21.44 -4.66
CA THR A 120 3.32 -21.82 -5.15
C THR A 120 3.97 -20.63 -5.85
N ARG A 121 5.29 -20.66 -6.01
CA ARG A 121 6.04 -19.65 -6.78
C ARG A 121 5.64 -19.64 -8.26
N GLU A 122 5.33 -20.80 -8.83
CA GLU A 122 4.82 -20.91 -10.19
C GLU A 122 3.46 -20.20 -10.34
N GLN A 123 2.55 -20.38 -9.39
CA GLN A 123 1.28 -19.63 -9.38
C GLN A 123 1.50 -18.13 -9.22
N ALA A 124 2.45 -17.73 -8.38
CA ALA A 124 2.80 -16.33 -8.18
C ALA A 124 3.38 -15.65 -9.44
N SER A 125 4.00 -16.40 -10.36
CA SER A 125 4.49 -15.88 -11.64
C SER A 125 3.37 -15.40 -12.58
N GLN A 126 2.14 -15.82 -12.34
CA GLN A 126 0.96 -15.39 -13.09
C GLN A 126 0.26 -14.19 -12.48
N ILE A 127 0.72 -13.70 -11.32
CA ILE A 127 0.12 -12.60 -10.61
C ILE A 127 0.89 -11.30 -10.88
N PRO A 128 0.30 -10.32 -11.59
CA PRO A 128 0.91 -9.01 -11.75
C PRO A 128 1.12 -8.33 -10.41
N MET A 129 2.29 -7.74 -10.21
CA MET A 129 2.58 -6.99 -9.01
C MET A 129 2.11 -5.54 -9.16
N ILE A 130 1.39 -5.02 -8.16
CA ILE A 130 1.03 -3.61 -8.08
C ILE A 130 2.17 -2.80 -7.45
N SER A 131 2.13 -1.48 -7.63
CA SER A 131 2.98 -0.53 -6.90
C SER A 131 2.23 -0.06 -5.65
N ALA A 132 2.73 -0.35 -4.47
CA ALA A 132 2.13 0.14 -3.22
C ALA A 132 2.52 1.59 -2.85
N GLY A 133 3.17 2.31 -3.77
CA GLY A 133 3.40 3.76 -3.64
C GLY A 133 2.14 4.59 -3.86
N ILE A 134 1.14 4.03 -4.54
CA ILE A 134 -0.18 4.62 -4.79
C ILE A 134 -1.22 3.51 -4.59
N LEU A 135 -2.07 3.66 -3.59
CA LEU A 135 -3.14 2.72 -3.29
C LEU A 135 -4.37 3.48 -2.80
N GLY A 136 -5.51 3.32 -3.49
CA GLY A 136 -6.76 3.98 -3.12
C GLY A 136 -7.88 2.97 -2.84
N LEU A 137 -8.67 3.22 -1.79
CA LEU A 137 -9.83 2.39 -1.40
C LEU A 137 -11.06 3.27 -1.19
N SER A 138 -12.19 2.87 -1.78
CA SER A 138 -13.49 3.51 -1.61
C SER A 138 -14.41 2.63 -0.76
N PHE A 139 -14.51 2.94 0.52
CA PHE A 139 -15.23 2.12 1.52
C PHE A 139 -16.75 2.13 1.37
N ASP A 140 -17.30 2.92 0.43
CA ASP A 140 -18.68 2.79 -0.01
C ASP A 140 -18.91 1.52 -0.88
N ASN A 141 -17.80 0.91 -1.36
CA ASN A 141 -17.83 -0.33 -2.12
C ASN A 141 -17.33 -1.49 -1.25
N PRO A 142 -18.09 -2.61 -1.14
CA PRO A 142 -17.68 -3.77 -0.34
C PRO A 142 -16.31 -4.37 -0.70
N ILE A 143 -15.88 -4.25 -1.95
CA ILE A 143 -14.57 -4.71 -2.43
C ILE A 143 -13.43 -4.04 -1.65
N ALA A 144 -13.55 -2.73 -1.38
CA ALA A 144 -12.55 -2.00 -0.60
C ALA A 144 -12.43 -2.52 0.84
N GLY A 145 -13.57 -2.83 1.47
CA GLY A 145 -13.59 -3.44 2.80
C GLY A 145 -12.91 -4.81 2.80
N PHE A 146 -13.27 -5.67 1.85
CA PHE A 146 -12.65 -6.98 1.70
C PHE A 146 -11.13 -6.87 1.46
N PHE A 147 -10.69 -6.01 0.53
CA PHE A 147 -9.26 -5.78 0.27
C PHE A 147 -8.54 -5.35 1.54
N PHE A 148 -9.07 -4.34 2.23
CA PHE A 148 -8.45 -3.77 3.43
C PHE A 148 -8.33 -4.80 4.55
N ASP A 149 -9.39 -5.55 4.82
CA ASP A 149 -9.42 -6.54 5.89
C ASP A 149 -8.40 -7.67 5.62
N ARG A 150 -8.30 -8.15 4.38
CA ARG A 150 -7.28 -9.15 3.99
C ARG A 150 -5.85 -8.60 4.04
N TRP A 151 -5.66 -7.32 3.70
CA TRP A 151 -4.35 -6.67 3.77
C TRP A 151 -3.88 -6.50 5.22
N LYS A 152 -4.81 -6.14 6.10
CA LYS A 152 -4.57 -6.07 7.54
C LYS A 152 -4.28 -7.45 8.13
N GLU A 153 -5.05 -8.47 7.79
CA GLU A 153 -4.82 -9.86 8.20
C GLU A 153 -3.44 -10.37 7.76
N ALA A 154 -3.02 -10.06 6.54
CA ALA A 154 -1.70 -10.41 6.04
C ALA A 154 -0.57 -9.71 6.82
N MET A 155 -0.76 -8.44 7.20
CA MET A 155 0.16 -7.70 8.07
C MET A 155 0.26 -8.37 9.45
N GLU A 156 -0.86 -8.62 10.10
CA GLU A 156 -0.94 -9.22 11.44
C GLU A 156 -0.45 -10.66 11.46
N GLY A 157 -0.67 -11.41 10.38
CA GLY A 157 -0.21 -12.78 10.18
C GLY A 157 1.26 -12.92 9.79
N GLY A 158 2.02 -11.82 9.74
CA GLY A 158 3.47 -11.81 9.47
C GLY A 158 3.85 -11.98 7.99
N ALA A 159 2.89 -11.90 7.06
CA ALA A 159 3.18 -12.00 5.63
C ALA A 159 3.94 -10.79 5.07
N PHE A 160 3.99 -9.68 5.82
CA PHE A 160 4.82 -8.50 5.48
C PHE A 160 6.30 -8.69 5.85
N ASN A 161 6.65 -9.66 6.70
CA ASN A 161 8.00 -9.83 7.19
C ASN A 161 8.91 -10.48 6.15
N GLY A 162 10.17 -10.08 6.14
CA GLY A 162 11.18 -10.61 5.24
C GLY A 162 12.22 -9.58 4.83
N SER A 163 13.22 -10.02 4.08
CA SER A 163 14.31 -9.18 3.59
C SER A 163 13.94 -8.46 2.29
N TRP A 164 14.32 -7.20 2.20
CA TRP A 164 14.19 -6.40 0.96
C TRP A 164 15.03 -6.96 -0.20
N THR A 165 16.18 -7.56 0.11
CA THR A 165 17.07 -8.23 -0.84
C THR A 165 16.88 -9.73 -0.77
N ALA A 166 17.22 -10.43 -1.83
CA ALA A 166 17.13 -11.89 -1.86
C ALA A 166 18.01 -12.52 -0.78
N VAL A 167 17.39 -13.36 0.05
CA VAL A 167 18.03 -14.20 1.07
C VAL A 167 17.62 -15.64 0.76
N PRO A 168 18.57 -16.58 0.62
CA PRO A 168 18.28 -17.97 0.21
C PRO A 168 17.27 -18.69 1.11
N GLU A 169 17.23 -18.35 2.40
CA GLU A 169 16.34 -18.93 3.39
C GLU A 169 14.90 -18.43 3.27
N GLU A 170 14.69 -17.29 2.60
CA GLU A 170 13.39 -16.63 2.47
C GLU A 170 12.72 -16.85 1.11
N GLY A 171 13.44 -17.35 0.12
CA GLY A 171 12.87 -17.53 -1.20
C GLY A 171 13.75 -18.36 -2.13
N SER A 172 13.12 -19.05 -3.04
CA SER A 172 13.73 -19.99 -3.97
C SER A 172 13.54 -19.57 -5.43
N GLY A 173 14.41 -20.12 -6.28
CA GLY A 173 14.35 -19.93 -7.73
C GLY A 173 15.14 -18.73 -8.25
N PRO A 174 15.52 -18.77 -9.55
CA PRO A 174 16.45 -17.81 -10.15
C PRO A 174 15.86 -16.41 -10.34
N ALA A 175 14.53 -16.29 -10.31
CA ALA A 175 13.84 -15.02 -10.48
C ALA A 175 13.69 -14.23 -9.16
N TYR A 176 13.79 -14.88 -7.99
CA TYR A 176 13.58 -14.23 -6.70
C TYR A 176 14.62 -13.15 -6.42
N ARG A 177 14.16 -11.95 -6.08
CA ARG A 177 14.98 -10.75 -5.85
C ARG A 177 14.86 -10.18 -4.44
N GLY A 178 13.94 -10.69 -3.62
CA GLY A 178 13.64 -10.21 -2.28
C GLY A 178 12.15 -10.07 -2.04
N HIS A 179 11.77 -9.51 -0.88
CA HIS A 179 10.37 -9.35 -0.49
C HIS A 179 9.94 -7.87 -0.52
N ARG A 180 8.79 -7.60 -1.12
CA ARG A 180 8.19 -6.25 -1.17
C ARG A 180 7.02 -6.10 -0.20
N HIS A 181 7.07 -6.80 0.91
CA HIS A 181 6.25 -6.61 2.10
C HIS A 181 4.76 -6.36 1.82
N ASP A 182 4.27 -5.17 2.14
CA ASP A 182 2.92 -4.69 1.91
C ASP A 182 2.48 -4.78 0.45
N GLN A 183 3.39 -4.47 -0.47
CA GLN A 183 3.16 -4.50 -1.92
C GLN A 183 2.90 -5.92 -2.43
N ALA A 184 3.68 -6.91 -1.98
CA ALA A 184 3.51 -8.30 -2.35
C ALA A 184 2.13 -8.82 -1.92
N CYS A 185 1.76 -8.56 -0.67
CA CYS A 185 0.45 -8.95 -0.13
C CYS A 185 -0.70 -8.25 -0.86
N ALA A 186 -0.61 -6.95 -1.07
CA ALA A 186 -1.62 -6.17 -1.79
C ALA A 186 -1.81 -6.66 -3.23
N SER A 187 -0.72 -7.08 -3.90
CA SER A 187 -0.77 -7.64 -5.26
C SER A 187 -1.54 -8.95 -5.33
N ILE A 188 -1.25 -9.87 -4.41
CA ILE A 188 -1.93 -11.17 -4.33
C ILE A 188 -3.42 -10.99 -4.01
N ILE A 189 -3.75 -10.07 -3.10
CA ILE A 189 -5.14 -9.76 -2.74
C ILE A 189 -5.87 -9.17 -3.95
N ALA A 190 -5.27 -8.19 -4.63
CA ALA A 190 -5.86 -7.56 -5.81
C ALA A 190 -6.16 -8.56 -6.94
N HIS A 191 -5.29 -9.56 -7.14
CA HIS A 191 -5.49 -10.62 -8.14
C HIS A 191 -6.69 -11.53 -7.82
N ARG A 192 -7.14 -11.56 -6.56
CA ARG A 192 -8.25 -12.40 -6.08
C ARG A 192 -9.61 -11.68 -6.02
N LEU A 193 -9.63 -10.38 -6.37
CA LEU A 193 -10.86 -9.58 -6.50
C LEU A 193 -11.58 -9.86 -7.81
#